data_cb4d0c0a146410321382ce6a449e1433
#
_entry.id   cb4d0c0a146410321382ce6a449e1433
#
_cell.length_a   1.000
_cell.length_b   1.000
_cell.length_c   1.000
_cell.angle_alpha   90.00
_cell.angle_beta   90.00
_cell.angle_gamma   90.00
#
_symmetry.space_group_name_H-M   'P 1'
#
loop_
_entity.id
_entity.type
_entity.pdbx_description
1 polymer ?
#
loop_
_entity_poly.entity_id
_entity_poly.type
_entity_poly.pdbx_seq_one_letter_code
_entity_poly.pdbx_strand_id
1 'polypeptide(L)'
;MKIKKLFSVLGVISLCFLLMAGCSEKLAAPSGTLSPSEGAAGTAAGTPESTEASDYILPDWEYDLNVEEDMMYQYQIEDQFIPFWDRNVMYNEAACFIQEDEAVSAKLLCTPVKIVSVRDWSLKKEYVEGRDYIWDEGSKTLIRPEGSEIPYFTPGQLAGDNEQGGKVPAFTGDYQADFDEQGRSRFGNVLYCVSEYLYSRQINVTYIYDPEEFSGPTALYQGDKLPRTMDKLNKGEGLNVVFYGDSIPYGCEASSMYNREPNQNTYPQLFRIGLNKIFGSRIRLRNTAVGGMTSAWGLENVESGVIQYKPDLAVILFGGNDDGIGGAQATFKNMRGMIERIQRELPECEIIIMGTIVGNEAAGFNTPTLKPLLTQGFNQIAEEYTGVVSIDIYNLHSYMLESKNYVDLSGNNINHPNDYMIRVHAMQLMATLVDFDKLQR
;
A
#
# COMPACT_ATOMS: atom_id res chain seq x y z
N MET A 1 -29.99 15.00 -30.51
CA MET A 1 -29.01 13.90 -30.29
C MET A 1 -27.90 14.40 -29.36
N LYS A 2 -28.22 14.93 -28.16
CA LYS A 2 -27.24 15.46 -27.15
C LYS A 2 -27.62 15.16 -25.70
N ILE A 3 -28.54 14.25 -25.43
CA ILE A 3 -29.07 13.97 -24.07
C ILE A 3 -28.57 12.59 -23.53
N LYS A 4 -28.01 11.72 -24.38
CA LYS A 4 -27.57 10.38 -23.93
C LYS A 4 -26.16 10.30 -23.29
N LYS A 5 -25.35 11.37 -23.34
CA LYS A 5 -23.99 11.36 -22.71
C LYS A 5 -23.95 11.83 -21.25
N LEU A 6 -25.04 12.41 -20.74
CA LEU A 6 -25.09 12.96 -19.38
C LEU A 6 -25.41 11.89 -18.31
N PHE A 7 -26.01 10.77 -18.71
CA PHE A 7 -26.42 9.71 -17.78
C PHE A 7 -25.31 8.71 -17.44
N SER A 8 -24.22 8.66 -18.20
CA SER A 8 -23.11 7.72 -17.93
C SER A 8 -22.18 8.18 -16.80
N VAL A 9 -22.06 9.49 -16.57
CA VAL A 9 -21.16 10.05 -15.55
C VAL A 9 -21.78 9.99 -14.14
N LEU A 10 -23.09 10.15 -14.04
CA LEU A 10 -23.78 10.02 -12.75
C LEU A 10 -23.87 8.56 -12.25
N GLY A 11 -23.88 7.59 -13.14
CA GLY A 11 -23.88 6.16 -12.78
C GLY A 11 -22.58 5.69 -12.11
N VAL A 12 -21.43 6.27 -12.49
CA VAL A 12 -20.13 5.90 -11.94
C VAL A 12 -19.95 6.42 -10.50
N ILE A 13 -20.46 7.63 -10.21
CA ILE A 13 -20.37 8.22 -8.86
C ILE A 13 -21.27 7.47 -7.86
N SER A 14 -22.47 7.05 -8.29
CA SER A 14 -23.39 6.32 -7.41
C SER A 14 -22.92 4.92 -7.06
N LEU A 15 -22.09 4.28 -7.89
CA LEU A 15 -21.69 2.90 -7.71
C LEU A 15 -20.40 2.75 -6.86
N CYS A 16 -19.53 3.77 -6.82
CA CYS A 16 -18.48 3.83 -5.81
C CYS A 16 -19.05 3.89 -4.38
N PHE A 17 -20.19 4.53 -4.19
CA PHE A 17 -20.90 4.56 -2.89
C PHE A 17 -21.45 3.19 -2.48
N LEU A 18 -21.96 2.38 -3.41
CA LEU A 18 -22.46 1.04 -3.10
C LEU A 18 -21.37 0.03 -2.80
N LEU A 19 -20.18 0.17 -3.39
CA LEU A 19 -19.05 -0.72 -3.13
C LEU A 19 -18.46 -0.53 -1.71
N MET A 20 -18.65 0.65 -1.10
CA MET A 20 -18.14 0.98 0.22
C MET A 20 -19.14 0.73 1.36
N ALA A 21 -20.44 0.68 1.06
CA ALA A 21 -21.45 0.27 2.04
C ALA A 21 -21.26 -1.19 2.51
N GLY A 22 -20.73 -2.06 1.66
CA GLY A 22 -20.38 -3.44 2.01
C GLY A 22 -19.20 -3.58 2.97
N CYS A 23 -18.26 -2.62 2.98
CA CYS A 23 -17.13 -2.62 3.92
C CYS A 23 -17.48 -2.00 5.27
N SER A 24 -18.47 -1.09 5.35
CA SER A 24 -18.81 -0.41 6.61
C SER A 24 -19.73 -1.20 7.53
N GLU A 25 -20.50 -2.17 7.04
CA GLU A 25 -21.42 -2.95 7.87
C GLU A 25 -20.77 -4.08 8.68
N LYS A 26 -19.49 -4.42 8.43
CA LYS A 26 -18.78 -5.48 9.18
C LYS A 26 -17.85 -4.99 10.30
N LEU A 27 -17.80 -3.69 10.56
CA LEU A 27 -16.98 -3.11 11.65
C LEU A 27 -17.76 -2.83 12.94
N ALA A 28 -18.83 -3.56 13.23
CA ALA A 28 -19.45 -3.56 14.56
C ALA A 28 -18.60 -4.43 15.49
N ALA A 29 -17.78 -3.79 16.31
CA ALA A 29 -17.05 -4.44 17.39
C ALA A 29 -18.03 -5.05 18.41
N PRO A 30 -17.73 -6.24 18.98
CA PRO A 30 -18.53 -6.79 20.06
C PRO A 30 -18.32 -5.94 21.32
N SER A 31 -19.41 -5.38 21.85
CA SER A 31 -19.48 -4.76 23.18
C SER A 31 -19.38 -5.84 24.25
N GLY A 32 -18.19 -6.06 24.74
CA GLY A 32 -17.94 -6.83 25.95
C GLY A 32 -17.68 -5.89 27.13
N THR A 33 -18.66 -5.67 27.97
CA THR A 33 -18.51 -5.00 29.29
C THR A 33 -17.73 -5.92 30.21
N LEU A 34 -16.55 -5.49 30.65
CA LEU A 34 -15.88 -6.05 31.81
C LEU A 34 -15.92 -5.02 32.95
N SER A 35 -16.57 -5.40 34.02
CA SER A 35 -16.59 -4.69 35.30
C SER A 35 -15.23 -4.71 35.98
N PRO A 36 -14.88 -3.68 36.79
CA PRO A 36 -13.60 -3.63 37.47
C PRO A 36 -13.65 -4.43 38.79
N SER A 37 -12.61 -5.24 39.03
CA SER A 37 -12.32 -5.78 40.35
C SER A 37 -11.25 -4.91 41.01
N GLU A 38 -11.56 -4.41 42.19
CA GLU A 38 -10.69 -3.70 43.14
C GLU A 38 -9.58 -4.63 43.67
N GLY A 39 -8.41 -4.06 43.90
CA GLY A 39 -7.48 -4.69 44.82
C GLY A 39 -6.02 -4.20 44.76
N ALA A 40 -5.68 -3.41 45.73
CA ALA A 40 -4.41 -3.26 46.44
C ALA A 40 -3.38 -2.24 45.93
N ALA A 41 -3.19 -1.26 46.86
CA ALA A 41 -2.16 -0.23 46.88
C ALA A 41 -0.75 -0.79 47.12
N GLY A 42 0.25 -0.14 46.53
CA GLY A 42 1.68 -0.37 46.81
C GLY A 42 2.57 0.65 46.12
N THR A 43 2.80 1.72 46.82
CA THR A 43 3.95 2.65 46.92
C THR A 43 5.10 2.63 45.87
N ALA A 44 5.43 3.87 45.60
CA ALA A 44 6.76 4.46 45.32
C ALA A 44 6.97 4.97 43.88
N ALA A 45 6.97 6.30 43.84
CA ALA A 45 7.39 7.12 42.72
C ALA A 45 8.89 6.88 42.43
N GLY A 46 9.17 6.35 41.28
CA GLY A 46 10.46 6.49 40.59
C GLY A 46 10.20 7.43 39.41
N THR A 47 10.88 8.57 39.40
CA THR A 47 11.05 9.38 38.17
C THR A 47 11.58 8.48 37.09
N PRO A 48 10.97 8.44 35.90
CA PRO A 48 11.59 7.75 34.75
C PRO A 48 12.84 8.57 34.38
N GLU A 49 14.02 7.95 34.55
CA GLU A 49 15.21 8.39 33.87
C GLU A 49 14.88 8.56 32.40
N SER A 50 15.32 9.69 31.82
CA SER A 50 15.34 9.92 30.40
C SER A 50 16.14 8.78 29.77
N THR A 51 15.44 7.80 29.19
CA THR A 51 16.06 6.86 28.27
C THR A 51 16.53 7.72 27.10
N GLU A 52 17.86 7.85 26.99
CA GLU A 52 18.52 8.25 25.75
C GLU A 52 17.85 7.48 24.61
N ALA A 53 17.63 8.14 23.47
CA ALA A 53 17.10 7.50 22.29
C ALA A 53 17.83 6.17 22.13
N SER A 54 17.13 5.06 22.30
CA SER A 54 17.77 3.78 22.16
C SER A 54 18.36 3.76 20.74
N ASP A 55 19.67 3.57 20.66
CA ASP A 55 20.30 3.22 19.40
C ASP A 55 19.57 1.97 18.91
N TYR A 56 18.51 2.18 18.14
CA TYR A 56 17.84 1.10 17.44
C TYR A 56 18.84 0.61 16.40
N ILE A 57 19.60 -0.38 16.80
CA ILE A 57 20.45 -1.11 15.89
C ILE A 57 19.49 -1.90 15.01
N LEU A 58 19.36 -1.49 13.74
CA LEU A 58 18.77 -2.37 12.74
C LEU A 58 19.46 -3.72 12.89
N PRO A 59 18.70 -4.83 12.85
CA PRO A 59 19.32 -6.16 12.87
C PRO A 59 20.49 -6.13 11.90
N ASP A 60 21.62 -6.67 12.32
CA ASP A 60 22.84 -6.73 11.51
C ASP A 60 22.55 -7.63 10.29
N TRP A 61 22.05 -6.98 9.23
CA TRP A 61 21.73 -7.58 7.95
C TRP A 61 23.01 -7.78 7.11
N GLU A 62 24.18 -7.70 7.77
CA GLU A 62 25.39 -8.12 7.11
C GLU A 62 25.19 -9.55 6.57
N TYR A 63 25.21 -9.62 5.30
CA TYR A 63 25.07 -10.71 4.37
C TYR A 63 25.98 -11.86 4.69
N ASP A 64 25.81 -12.45 5.84
CA ASP A 64 26.30 -13.78 6.05
C ASP A 64 25.42 -14.70 5.24
N LEU A 65 25.96 -15.22 4.15
CA LEU A 65 25.32 -16.26 3.34
C LEU A 65 25.01 -17.53 4.16
N ASN A 66 25.39 -17.58 5.42
CA ASN A 66 25.02 -18.61 6.39
C ASN A 66 23.70 -18.33 7.11
N VAL A 67 22.94 -17.33 6.72
CA VAL A 67 21.60 -17.01 7.23
C VAL A 67 20.56 -18.08 6.87
N GLU A 68 20.93 -19.18 6.27
CA GLU A 68 20.05 -20.26 5.84
C GLU A 68 19.20 -20.89 6.95
N GLU A 69 19.65 -20.87 8.19
CA GLU A 69 18.94 -21.52 9.30
C GLU A 69 18.10 -20.54 10.14
N ASP A 70 18.49 -19.29 10.30
CA ASP A 70 17.80 -18.30 11.12
C ASP A 70 16.72 -17.50 10.36
N MET A 71 16.80 -17.44 9.03
CA MET A 71 15.77 -16.85 8.17
C MET A 71 14.58 -17.78 7.91
N MET A 72 14.55 -18.92 8.55
CA MET A 72 13.34 -19.75 8.56
C MET A 72 12.25 -19.09 9.41
N TYR A 73 11.76 -17.98 8.90
CA TYR A 73 10.35 -17.67 8.84
C TYR A 73 9.64 -17.36 10.10
N GLN A 74 10.11 -16.41 10.76
CA GLN A 74 9.16 -15.52 11.40
C GLN A 74 9.09 -14.28 10.50
N TYR A 75 7.93 -14.05 9.91
CA TYR A 75 7.55 -12.82 9.26
C TYR A 75 7.84 -11.68 10.25
N GLN A 76 9.00 -11.05 10.09
CA GLN A 76 9.41 -10.01 11.02
C GLN A 76 8.70 -8.73 10.59
N ILE A 77 8.13 -8.02 11.56
CA ILE A 77 7.40 -6.79 11.28
C ILE A 77 8.29 -5.74 10.61
N GLU A 78 9.58 -5.76 10.89
CA GLU A 78 10.60 -4.90 10.31
C GLU A 78 10.71 -5.05 8.80
N ASP A 79 10.52 -6.25 8.27
CA ASP A 79 10.54 -6.52 6.82
C ASP A 79 9.41 -5.84 6.07
N GLN A 80 8.41 -5.34 6.79
CA GLN A 80 7.23 -4.72 6.22
C GLN A 80 7.39 -3.21 5.98
N PHE A 81 8.32 -2.54 6.66
CA PHE A 81 8.48 -1.09 6.56
C PHE A 81 9.92 -0.60 6.34
N ILE A 82 10.93 -1.46 6.49
CA ILE A 82 12.30 -1.09 6.12
C ILE A 82 12.43 -1.17 4.60
N PRO A 83 12.90 -0.10 3.93
CA PRO A 83 12.98 -0.07 2.48
C PRO A 83 13.83 -1.21 1.89
N PHE A 84 13.31 -1.90 0.88
CA PHE A 84 14.06 -2.96 0.20
C PHE A 84 15.26 -2.38 -0.57
N TRP A 85 15.17 -1.15 -1.08
CA TRP A 85 16.26 -0.49 -1.82
C TRP A 85 17.46 -0.08 -0.96
N ASP A 86 17.32 -0.07 0.37
CA ASP A 86 18.41 0.19 1.32
C ASP A 86 19.04 -1.11 1.84
N ARG A 87 18.73 -2.25 1.24
CA ARG A 87 19.24 -3.58 1.59
C ARG A 87 19.25 -4.51 0.38
N ASN A 88 19.88 -5.69 0.51
CA ASN A 88 19.98 -6.67 -0.59
C ASN A 88 18.97 -7.82 -0.49
N VAL A 89 18.01 -7.77 0.43
CA VAL A 89 16.99 -8.80 0.57
C VAL A 89 15.64 -8.23 0.19
N MET A 90 15.00 -8.85 -0.80
CA MET A 90 13.62 -8.62 -1.16
C MET A 90 12.74 -9.61 -0.41
N TYR A 91 11.94 -9.13 0.55
CA TYR A 91 11.04 -9.96 1.34
C TYR A 91 9.66 -10.07 0.71
N ASN A 92 9.21 -11.31 0.47
CA ASN A 92 7.84 -11.61 0.06
C ASN A 92 7.35 -10.71 -1.08
N GLU A 93 8.18 -10.52 -2.12
CA GLU A 93 7.74 -9.86 -3.34
C GLU A 93 6.60 -10.67 -3.96
N ALA A 94 5.47 -10.01 -4.24
CA ALA A 94 4.36 -10.67 -4.90
C ALA A 94 4.65 -10.85 -6.39
N ALA A 95 4.37 -12.04 -6.90
CA ALA A 95 4.41 -12.37 -8.32
C ALA A 95 3.29 -13.33 -8.69
N CYS A 96 2.87 -13.32 -9.95
CA CYS A 96 1.90 -14.25 -10.49
C CYS A 96 2.53 -15.01 -11.64
N PHE A 97 2.31 -16.32 -11.68
CA PHE A 97 2.60 -17.09 -12.87
C PHE A 97 1.53 -16.80 -13.92
N ILE A 98 1.98 -16.40 -15.10
CA ILE A 98 1.11 -16.07 -16.24
C ILE A 98 1.52 -16.93 -17.43
N GLN A 99 0.53 -17.48 -18.12
CA GLN A 99 0.74 -18.21 -19.36
C GLN A 99 0.91 -17.21 -20.51
N GLU A 100 2.08 -17.26 -21.16
CA GLU A 100 2.38 -16.58 -22.41
C GLU A 100 2.75 -17.67 -23.42
N ASP A 101 1.92 -17.86 -24.45
CA ASP A 101 2.04 -18.97 -25.40
C ASP A 101 2.07 -20.36 -24.70
N GLU A 102 3.17 -21.10 -24.85
CA GLU A 102 3.36 -22.42 -24.21
C GLU A 102 4.07 -22.34 -22.84
N ALA A 103 4.63 -21.19 -22.50
CA ALA A 103 5.36 -20.99 -21.26
C ALA A 103 4.45 -20.42 -20.17
N VAL A 104 4.68 -20.84 -18.92
CA VAL A 104 4.06 -20.26 -17.74
C VAL A 104 5.16 -19.73 -16.82
N SER A 105 5.21 -18.42 -16.66
CA SER A 105 6.31 -17.77 -15.96
C SER A 105 5.85 -16.65 -15.03
N ALA A 106 6.67 -16.33 -14.04
CA ALA A 106 6.51 -15.17 -13.14
C ALA A 106 7.75 -14.31 -13.17
N LYS A 107 7.57 -12.98 -13.09
CA LYS A 107 8.66 -12.00 -13.19
C LYS A 107 8.95 -11.39 -11.81
N LEU A 108 10.23 -11.24 -11.49
CA LEU A 108 10.72 -10.56 -10.30
C LEU A 108 11.22 -9.15 -10.65
N LEU A 109 11.21 -8.27 -9.67
CA LEU A 109 11.64 -6.88 -9.84
C LEU A 109 13.15 -6.78 -10.05
N CYS A 110 13.93 -7.48 -9.23
CA CYS A 110 15.39 -7.55 -9.31
C CYS A 110 15.85 -8.96 -9.65
N THR A 111 17.10 -9.06 -10.14
CA THR A 111 17.74 -10.34 -10.45
C THR A 111 18.16 -11.03 -9.16
N PRO A 112 17.60 -12.20 -8.79
CA PRO A 112 18.10 -12.92 -7.63
C PRO A 112 19.56 -13.35 -7.80
N VAL A 113 20.36 -13.14 -6.75
CA VAL A 113 21.61 -13.86 -6.55
C VAL A 113 21.31 -15.23 -5.93
N LYS A 114 20.26 -15.29 -5.12
CA LYS A 114 19.79 -16.50 -4.47
C LYS A 114 18.29 -16.38 -4.17
N ILE A 115 17.51 -17.38 -4.53
CA ILE A 115 16.13 -17.53 -4.04
C ILE A 115 16.20 -18.12 -2.62
N VAL A 116 15.59 -17.43 -1.66
CA VAL A 116 15.51 -17.90 -0.26
C VAL A 116 14.27 -18.73 -0.06
N SER A 117 13.10 -18.25 -0.55
CA SER A 117 11.85 -19.01 -0.53
C SER A 117 10.86 -18.54 -1.59
N VAL A 118 10.01 -19.46 -2.01
CA VAL A 118 8.82 -19.19 -2.80
C VAL A 118 7.64 -19.76 -2.04
N ARG A 119 6.67 -18.92 -1.68
CA ARG A 119 5.53 -19.30 -0.85
C ARG A 119 4.21 -18.94 -1.49
N ASP A 120 3.16 -19.56 -1.01
CA ASP A 120 1.81 -19.19 -1.39
C ASP A 120 1.42 -17.80 -0.81
N TRP A 121 0.28 -17.29 -1.23
CA TRP A 121 -0.28 -16.03 -0.77
C TRP A 121 -0.45 -15.93 0.75
N SER A 122 -0.67 -17.07 1.42
CA SER A 122 -0.88 -17.13 2.88
C SER A 122 0.41 -17.20 3.69
N LEU A 123 1.56 -17.36 3.03
CA LEU A 123 2.89 -17.62 3.57
C LEU A 123 3.02 -18.98 4.32
N LYS A 124 2.02 -19.84 4.25
CA LYS A 124 1.99 -21.11 4.98
C LYS A 124 2.54 -22.28 4.19
N LYS A 125 2.40 -22.26 2.87
CA LYS A 125 2.89 -23.30 1.97
C LYS A 125 4.14 -22.82 1.27
N GLU A 126 5.21 -23.59 1.35
CA GLU A 126 6.44 -23.36 0.61
C GLU A 126 6.51 -24.24 -0.63
N TYR A 127 6.92 -23.65 -1.73
CA TYR A 127 7.10 -24.32 -3.01
C TYR A 127 8.57 -24.73 -3.18
N VAL A 128 8.79 -25.86 -3.86
CA VAL A 128 10.11 -26.49 -3.97
C VAL A 128 10.66 -26.28 -5.38
N GLU A 129 11.89 -25.77 -5.43
CA GLU A 129 12.63 -25.62 -6.68
C GLU A 129 12.83 -26.99 -7.38
N GLY A 130 12.73 -26.98 -8.70
CA GLY A 130 12.81 -28.18 -9.53
C GLY A 130 11.51 -28.97 -9.63
N ARG A 131 10.58 -28.82 -8.67
CA ARG A 131 9.25 -29.45 -8.68
C ARG A 131 8.15 -28.43 -9.01
N ASP A 132 8.11 -27.33 -8.28
CA ASP A 132 7.02 -26.36 -8.37
C ASP A 132 7.41 -25.14 -9.21
N TYR A 133 8.68 -24.77 -9.19
CA TYR A 133 9.25 -23.72 -10.03
C TYR A 133 10.68 -24.10 -10.44
N ILE A 134 11.17 -23.50 -11.51
CA ILE A 134 12.55 -23.54 -11.98
C ILE A 134 13.05 -22.11 -12.05
N TRP A 135 14.24 -21.88 -11.57
CA TRP A 135 14.94 -20.61 -11.69
C TRP A 135 16.32 -20.81 -12.27
N ASP A 136 16.61 -20.12 -13.35
CA ASP A 136 17.96 -20.08 -13.92
C ASP A 136 18.74 -18.92 -13.29
N GLU A 137 19.92 -19.21 -12.78
CA GLU A 137 20.80 -18.21 -12.15
C GLU A 137 21.03 -17.01 -13.09
N GLY A 138 20.87 -15.81 -12.53
CA GLY A 138 20.95 -14.55 -13.29
C GLY A 138 19.68 -14.16 -14.06
N SER A 139 18.60 -14.93 -13.92
CA SER A 139 17.29 -14.60 -14.52
C SER A 139 16.38 -13.91 -13.49
N LYS A 140 15.58 -12.92 -13.94
CA LYS A 140 14.44 -12.36 -13.20
C LYS A 140 13.17 -13.21 -13.31
N THR A 141 13.22 -14.34 -13.99
CA THR A 141 12.04 -15.10 -14.34
C THR A 141 12.04 -16.46 -13.65
N LEU A 142 10.95 -16.76 -12.98
CA LEU A 142 10.64 -18.11 -12.51
C LEU A 142 9.78 -18.81 -13.57
N ILE A 143 10.11 -20.04 -13.88
CA ILE A 143 9.38 -20.88 -14.85
C ILE A 143 8.58 -21.92 -14.09
N ARG A 144 7.31 -22.10 -14.44
CA ARG A 144 6.45 -23.12 -13.86
C ARG A 144 6.55 -24.43 -14.68
N PRO A 145 7.11 -25.52 -14.13
CA PRO A 145 7.15 -26.81 -14.83
C PRO A 145 5.76 -27.45 -14.90
N GLU A 146 5.60 -28.39 -15.82
CA GLU A 146 4.42 -29.24 -15.88
C GLU A 146 4.26 -30.03 -14.56
N GLY A 147 3.02 -30.13 -14.06
CA GLY A 147 2.72 -30.80 -12.80
C GLY A 147 2.97 -29.95 -11.53
N SER A 148 3.42 -28.71 -11.67
CA SER A 148 3.55 -27.78 -10.53
C SER A 148 2.21 -27.53 -9.84
N GLU A 149 2.23 -27.39 -8.52
CA GLU A 149 1.06 -27.04 -7.72
C GLU A 149 0.82 -25.53 -7.63
N ILE A 150 1.74 -24.68 -8.15
CA ILE A 150 1.57 -23.24 -8.16
C ILE A 150 0.42 -22.88 -9.11
N PRO A 151 -0.61 -22.15 -8.64
CA PRO A 151 -1.66 -21.67 -9.53
C PRO A 151 -1.12 -20.58 -10.47
N TYR A 152 -1.76 -20.42 -11.63
CA TYR A 152 -1.34 -19.43 -12.62
C TYR A 152 -2.57 -18.81 -13.31
N PHE A 153 -2.32 -17.75 -14.05
CA PHE A 153 -3.32 -17.11 -14.91
C PHE A 153 -3.12 -17.51 -16.38
N THR A 154 -4.20 -17.89 -17.03
CA THR A 154 -4.27 -17.90 -18.50
C THR A 154 -4.66 -16.50 -19.02
N PRO A 155 -4.43 -16.18 -20.29
CA PRO A 155 -4.91 -14.94 -20.90
C PRO A 155 -6.42 -14.72 -20.73
N GLY A 156 -7.23 -15.77 -20.84
CA GLY A 156 -8.67 -15.71 -20.63
C GLY A 156 -9.02 -15.34 -19.17
N GLN A 157 -8.32 -15.90 -18.21
CA GLN A 157 -8.52 -15.58 -16.79
C GLN A 157 -8.15 -14.12 -16.46
N LEU A 158 -7.08 -13.59 -17.06
CA LEU A 158 -6.73 -12.17 -16.95
C LEU A 158 -7.74 -11.25 -17.65
N ALA A 159 -8.47 -11.78 -18.63
CA ALA A 159 -9.62 -11.11 -19.26
C ALA A 159 -10.93 -11.30 -18.47
N GLY A 160 -10.88 -11.92 -17.28
CA GLY A 160 -12.02 -12.12 -16.40
C GLY A 160 -12.81 -13.40 -16.62
N ASP A 161 -12.33 -14.35 -17.43
CA ASP A 161 -12.98 -15.65 -17.60
C ASP A 161 -12.63 -16.59 -16.43
N ASN A 162 -13.60 -17.40 -16.01
CA ASN A 162 -13.33 -18.48 -15.06
C ASN A 162 -13.05 -19.80 -15.78
N GLU A 163 -12.64 -20.81 -15.01
CA GLU A 163 -12.26 -22.14 -15.52
C GLU A 163 -13.44 -22.92 -16.15
N GLN A 164 -14.67 -22.52 -15.86
CA GLN A 164 -15.89 -23.15 -16.37
C GLN A 164 -16.48 -22.45 -17.60
N GLY A 165 -15.76 -21.45 -18.17
CA GLY A 165 -16.19 -20.69 -19.33
C GLY A 165 -17.21 -19.57 -19.02
N GLY A 166 -17.39 -19.24 -17.74
CA GLY A 166 -18.13 -18.06 -17.27
C GLY A 166 -17.20 -16.91 -16.94
N LYS A 167 -17.72 -15.92 -16.20
CA LYS A 167 -16.94 -14.78 -15.69
C LYS A 167 -16.63 -14.92 -14.21
N VAL A 168 -15.51 -14.39 -13.79
CA VAL A 168 -15.13 -14.31 -12.37
C VAL A 168 -15.95 -13.19 -11.71
N PRO A 169 -16.70 -13.47 -10.63
CA PRO A 169 -17.39 -12.44 -9.88
C PRO A 169 -16.40 -11.43 -9.27
N ALA A 170 -16.72 -10.15 -9.35
CA ALA A 170 -15.88 -9.09 -8.76
C ALA A 170 -15.78 -9.25 -7.23
N PHE A 171 -16.84 -9.74 -6.60
CA PHE A 171 -16.90 -10.00 -5.16
C PHE A 171 -17.45 -11.40 -4.89
N THR A 172 -17.05 -11.99 -3.77
CA THR A 172 -17.70 -13.20 -3.24
C THR A 172 -19.06 -12.85 -2.68
N GLY A 173 -20.10 -13.03 -3.47
CA GLY A 173 -21.51 -12.72 -3.13
C GLY A 173 -22.28 -12.24 -4.35
N ASP A 174 -23.59 -12.08 -4.26
CA ASP A 174 -24.56 -11.86 -5.34
C ASP A 174 -24.41 -10.53 -6.14
N TYR A 175 -23.19 -10.07 -6.44
CA TYR A 175 -22.98 -8.90 -7.28
C TYR A 175 -22.90 -9.27 -8.77
N GLN A 176 -24.07 -9.56 -9.36
CA GLN A 176 -24.21 -9.67 -10.83
C GLN A 176 -24.16 -8.30 -11.55
N ALA A 177 -24.12 -7.19 -10.80
CA ALA A 177 -24.23 -5.85 -11.36
C ALA A 177 -22.97 -5.32 -12.10
N ASP A 178 -21.87 -6.08 -12.10
CA ASP A 178 -20.62 -5.60 -12.67
C ASP A 178 -20.39 -6.04 -14.12
N PHE A 179 -21.35 -6.73 -14.72
CA PHE A 179 -21.27 -7.16 -16.11
C PHE A 179 -22.45 -6.61 -16.92
N ASP A 180 -22.17 -6.22 -18.16
CA ASP A 180 -23.21 -5.82 -19.11
C ASP A 180 -23.99 -7.04 -19.62
N GLU A 181 -25.04 -6.80 -20.43
CA GLU A 181 -25.86 -7.87 -21.02
C GLU A 181 -25.06 -8.82 -21.91
N GLN A 182 -23.86 -8.44 -22.33
CA GLN A 182 -22.92 -9.26 -23.11
C GLN A 182 -21.89 -9.97 -22.23
N GLY A 183 -22.00 -9.90 -20.90
CA GLY A 183 -21.08 -10.52 -19.96
C GLY A 183 -19.69 -9.85 -19.88
N ARG A 184 -19.56 -8.59 -20.33
CA ARG A 184 -18.32 -7.84 -20.26
C ARG A 184 -18.26 -7.10 -18.92
N SER A 185 -17.11 -7.18 -18.23
CA SER A 185 -16.86 -6.34 -17.07
C SER A 185 -17.00 -4.86 -17.44
N ARG A 186 -17.53 -4.05 -16.53
CA ARG A 186 -17.53 -2.59 -16.69
C ARG A 186 -16.13 -1.98 -16.88
N PHE A 187 -15.10 -2.74 -16.54
CA PHE A 187 -13.69 -2.42 -16.75
C PHE A 187 -13.13 -3.03 -18.05
N GLY A 188 -13.98 -3.44 -18.99
CA GLY A 188 -13.57 -4.06 -20.25
C GLY A 188 -13.21 -5.53 -20.10
N ASN A 189 -12.25 -6.02 -20.91
CA ASN A 189 -11.75 -7.38 -20.85
C ASN A 189 -10.59 -7.51 -19.87
N VAL A 190 -10.82 -7.15 -18.60
CA VAL A 190 -9.82 -7.22 -17.53
C VAL A 190 -10.46 -7.90 -16.33
N LEU A 191 -9.74 -8.83 -15.74
CA LEU A 191 -10.12 -9.40 -14.45
C LEU A 191 -10.28 -8.28 -13.43
N TYR A 192 -11.46 -8.16 -12.86
CA TYR A 192 -11.72 -7.36 -11.68
C TYR A 192 -12.22 -8.28 -10.59
N CYS A 193 -11.46 -8.43 -9.53
CA CYS A 193 -11.79 -9.39 -8.50
C CYS A 193 -11.18 -9.02 -7.15
N VAL A 194 -12.03 -8.95 -6.12
CA VAL A 194 -11.65 -8.75 -4.72
C VAL A 194 -11.93 -10.03 -3.95
N SER A 195 -11.34 -11.14 -4.39
CA SER A 195 -11.62 -12.46 -3.80
C SER A 195 -10.40 -13.37 -3.87
N GLU A 196 -10.56 -14.53 -3.25
CA GLU A 196 -9.55 -15.59 -3.26
C GLU A 196 -9.10 -15.99 -4.67
N TYR A 197 -9.97 -15.86 -5.65
CA TYR A 197 -9.63 -16.15 -7.03
C TYR A 197 -8.39 -15.40 -7.53
N LEU A 198 -8.23 -14.13 -7.14
CA LEU A 198 -7.06 -13.32 -7.52
C LEU A 198 -5.88 -13.60 -6.59
N TYR A 199 -6.05 -13.38 -5.29
CA TYR A 199 -4.88 -13.41 -4.41
C TYR A 199 -4.33 -14.81 -4.17
N SER A 200 -5.13 -15.89 -4.33
CA SER A 200 -4.61 -17.26 -4.26
C SER A 200 -3.63 -17.61 -5.40
N ARG A 201 -3.58 -16.82 -6.46
CA ARG A 201 -2.63 -16.96 -7.57
C ARG A 201 -1.39 -16.07 -7.42
N GLN A 202 -1.34 -15.24 -6.39
CA GLN A 202 -0.12 -14.50 -6.02
C GLN A 202 0.76 -15.40 -5.17
N ILE A 203 2.03 -15.51 -5.54
CA ILE A 203 3.07 -16.11 -4.74
C ILE A 203 3.89 -15.00 -4.06
N ASN A 204 4.60 -15.34 -3.01
CA ASN A 204 5.52 -14.47 -2.30
C ASN A 204 6.93 -15.02 -2.43
N VAL A 205 7.82 -14.23 -3.00
CA VAL A 205 9.22 -14.63 -3.24
C VAL A 205 10.14 -13.81 -2.35
N THR A 206 10.92 -14.48 -1.52
CA THR A 206 12.02 -13.85 -0.78
C THR A 206 13.33 -14.25 -1.44
N TYR A 207 14.17 -13.25 -1.74
CA TYR A 207 15.44 -13.50 -2.42
C TYR A 207 16.49 -12.45 -2.08
N ILE A 208 17.75 -12.82 -2.24
CA ILE A 208 18.90 -11.93 -2.16
C ILE A 208 19.17 -11.37 -3.56
N TYR A 209 19.46 -10.09 -3.68
CA TYR A 209 19.78 -9.42 -4.93
C TYR A 209 20.86 -8.36 -4.72
N ASP A 210 21.45 -7.84 -5.78
CA ASP A 210 22.37 -6.70 -5.73
C ASP A 210 21.59 -5.40 -5.64
N PRO A 211 21.65 -4.65 -4.52
CA PRO A 211 20.89 -3.41 -4.38
C PRO A 211 21.29 -2.34 -5.42
N GLU A 212 22.48 -2.39 -5.97
CA GLU A 212 22.92 -1.46 -7.02
C GLU A 212 22.15 -1.66 -8.35
N GLU A 213 21.48 -2.81 -8.51
CA GLU A 213 20.60 -3.07 -9.66
C GLU A 213 19.33 -2.21 -9.62
N PHE A 214 18.83 -1.90 -8.42
CA PHE A 214 17.60 -1.12 -8.29
C PHE A 214 17.88 0.37 -8.47
N SER A 215 17.40 0.93 -9.57
CA SER A 215 17.57 2.35 -9.93
C SER A 215 16.25 3.13 -10.00
N GLY A 216 15.17 2.53 -9.45
CA GLY A 216 13.86 3.17 -9.43
C GLY A 216 13.80 4.38 -8.50
N PRO A 217 12.82 5.29 -8.73
CA PRO A 217 12.63 6.44 -7.87
C PRO A 217 12.14 6.02 -6.48
N THR A 218 12.82 6.48 -5.44
CA THR A 218 12.48 6.21 -4.04
C THR A 218 12.25 7.51 -3.27
N ALA A 219 11.53 7.43 -2.15
CA ALA A 219 11.42 8.57 -1.26
C ALA A 219 12.80 8.88 -0.65
N LEU A 220 13.15 10.15 -0.68
CA LEU A 220 14.31 10.66 0.02
C LEU A 220 13.92 11.12 1.42
N TYR A 221 14.88 11.10 2.35
CA TYR A 221 14.71 11.70 3.66
C TYR A 221 14.35 13.18 3.55
N GLN A 222 13.26 13.57 4.18
CA GLN A 222 12.74 14.93 4.20
C GLN A 222 12.45 15.44 5.63
N GLY A 223 12.95 14.75 6.65
CA GLY A 223 12.75 15.12 8.05
C GLY A 223 13.17 16.55 8.37
N ASP A 224 14.17 17.10 7.69
CA ASP A 224 14.60 18.49 7.86
C ASP A 224 13.51 19.51 7.49
N LYS A 225 12.55 19.13 6.63
CA LYS A 225 11.39 19.96 6.27
C LYS A 225 10.20 19.77 7.22
N LEU A 226 10.27 18.78 8.13
CA LEU A 226 9.25 18.42 9.12
C LEU A 226 9.82 18.51 10.56
N PRO A 227 10.39 19.66 10.94
CA PRO A 227 11.19 19.78 12.17
C PRO A 227 10.41 19.49 13.44
N ARG A 228 9.11 19.78 13.49
CA ARG A 228 8.29 19.55 14.70
C ARG A 228 7.99 18.07 14.90
N THR A 229 7.67 17.36 13.80
CA THR A 229 7.49 15.92 13.78
C THR A 229 8.79 15.23 14.22
N MET A 230 9.91 15.61 13.63
CA MET A 230 11.21 15.02 13.94
C MET A 230 11.69 15.35 15.35
N ASP A 231 11.40 16.55 15.85
CA ASP A 231 11.74 16.92 17.25
C ASP A 231 11.03 16.00 18.24
N LYS A 232 9.72 15.75 18.06
CA LYS A 232 8.96 14.81 18.90
C LYS A 232 9.48 13.38 18.78
N LEU A 233 9.70 12.89 17.56
CA LEU A 233 10.20 11.55 17.33
C LEU A 233 11.58 11.35 17.98
N ASN A 234 12.52 12.26 17.76
CA ASN A 234 13.88 12.18 18.31
C ASN A 234 13.91 12.28 19.86
N LYS A 235 12.90 12.85 20.46
CA LYS A 235 12.74 12.91 21.93
C LYS A 235 11.97 11.72 22.50
N GLY A 236 11.47 10.83 21.69
CA GLY A 236 10.60 9.72 22.11
C GLY A 236 9.22 10.21 22.61
N GLU A 237 8.82 11.43 22.24
CA GLU A 237 7.52 12.01 22.63
C GLU A 237 6.38 11.39 21.82
N GLY A 238 5.16 11.45 22.35
CA GLY A 238 3.98 10.98 21.65
C GLY A 238 3.66 11.84 20.42
N LEU A 239 3.33 11.18 19.30
CA LEU A 239 2.94 11.82 18.05
C LEU A 239 1.52 11.43 17.67
N ASN A 240 0.66 12.41 17.37
CA ASN A 240 -0.68 12.19 16.84
C ASN A 240 -0.64 12.30 15.30
N VAL A 241 -1.00 11.23 14.61
CA VAL A 241 -0.99 11.15 13.15
C VAL A 241 -2.39 10.90 12.63
N VAL A 242 -2.81 11.69 11.63
CA VAL A 242 -4.05 11.46 10.90
C VAL A 242 -3.71 11.06 9.48
N PHE A 243 -4.28 9.96 9.00
CA PHE A 243 -4.34 9.62 7.59
C PHE A 243 -5.69 10.04 7.03
N TYR A 244 -5.68 10.78 5.93
CA TYR A 244 -6.85 11.34 5.29
C TYR A 244 -6.79 11.16 3.78
N GLY A 245 -7.84 10.61 3.18
CA GLY A 245 -7.82 10.33 1.75
C GLY A 245 -8.92 9.40 1.27
N ASP A 246 -8.60 8.67 0.23
CA ASP A 246 -9.50 7.74 -0.46
C ASP A 246 -9.32 6.26 0.00
N SER A 247 -9.60 5.31 -0.90
CA SER A 247 -9.50 3.87 -0.62
C SER A 247 -8.08 3.39 -0.33
N ILE A 248 -7.05 4.09 -0.81
CA ILE A 248 -5.66 3.67 -0.64
C ILE A 248 -5.21 3.85 0.83
N PRO A 249 -5.29 5.05 1.44
CA PRO A 249 -5.03 5.18 2.88
C PRO A 249 -6.08 4.49 3.76
N TYR A 250 -7.33 4.29 3.28
CA TYR A 250 -8.30 3.45 3.98
C TYR A 250 -7.76 2.05 4.22
N GLY A 251 -6.94 1.53 3.30
CA GLY A 251 -6.30 0.21 3.38
C GLY A 251 -7.00 -0.87 2.56
N CYS A 252 -7.75 -0.49 1.52
CA CYS A 252 -8.38 -1.46 0.65
C CYS A 252 -7.35 -2.46 0.12
N GLU A 253 -7.73 -3.74 0.09
CA GLU A 253 -6.99 -4.92 -0.32
C GLU A 253 -5.86 -5.37 0.62
N ALA A 254 -5.59 -4.67 1.73
CA ALA A 254 -4.76 -5.25 2.79
C ALA A 254 -5.41 -6.52 3.32
N SER A 255 -4.65 -7.61 3.45
CA SER A 255 -5.19 -8.91 3.87
C SER A 255 -5.87 -8.84 5.24
N SER A 256 -5.35 -8.02 6.18
CA SER A 256 -5.98 -7.83 7.50
C SER A 256 -7.38 -7.19 7.45
N MET A 257 -7.67 -6.38 6.42
CA MET A 257 -8.98 -5.74 6.26
C MET A 257 -10.10 -6.75 5.95
N TYR A 258 -9.73 -7.90 5.41
CA TYR A 258 -10.65 -8.98 5.04
C TYR A 258 -10.53 -10.21 5.94
N ASN A 259 -9.79 -10.08 7.07
CA ASN A 259 -9.47 -11.21 7.95
C ASN A 259 -8.90 -12.41 7.17
N ARG A 260 -8.02 -12.11 6.22
CA ARG A 260 -7.38 -13.02 5.29
C ARG A 260 -5.91 -13.16 5.63
N GLU A 261 -5.38 -14.37 5.58
CA GLU A 261 -3.94 -14.57 5.70
C GLU A 261 -3.18 -13.78 4.60
N PRO A 262 -1.96 -13.31 4.89
CA PRO A 262 -1.20 -13.43 6.14
C PRO A 262 -1.60 -12.39 7.21
N ASN A 263 -2.75 -11.74 7.10
CA ASN A 263 -3.26 -10.70 8.00
C ASN A 263 -2.32 -9.49 8.12
N GLN A 264 -1.68 -9.12 7.02
CA GLN A 264 -0.78 -8.00 6.98
C GLN A 264 -1.50 -6.68 7.25
N ASN A 265 -0.92 -5.87 8.12
CA ASN A 265 -1.42 -4.54 8.45
C ASN A 265 -1.49 -3.62 7.21
N THR A 266 -2.42 -2.64 7.24
CA THR A 266 -2.44 -1.54 6.28
C THR A 266 -1.18 -0.69 6.39
N TYR A 267 -0.80 0.04 5.33
CA TYR A 267 0.40 0.87 5.38
C TYR A 267 0.36 1.98 6.44
N PRO A 268 -0.80 2.62 6.79
CA PRO A 268 -0.86 3.52 7.93
C PRO A 268 -0.50 2.84 9.26
N GLN A 269 -0.94 1.58 9.44
CA GLN A 269 -0.60 0.80 10.64
C GLN A 269 0.87 0.40 10.66
N LEU A 270 1.43 -0.02 9.51
CA LEU A 270 2.86 -0.34 9.37
C LEU A 270 3.72 0.90 9.66
N PHE A 271 3.35 2.06 9.14
CA PHE A 271 4.02 3.33 9.43
C PHE A 271 4.01 3.64 10.93
N ARG A 272 2.86 3.52 11.59
CA ARG A 272 2.75 3.68 13.05
C ARG A 272 3.68 2.74 13.81
N ILE A 273 3.70 1.46 13.44
CA ILE A 273 4.52 0.43 14.08
C ILE A 273 6.01 0.73 13.85
N GLY A 274 6.38 1.08 12.62
CA GLY A 274 7.75 1.42 12.25
C GLY A 274 8.29 2.61 13.03
N LEU A 275 7.56 3.72 13.08
CA LEU A 275 7.96 4.88 13.88
C LEU A 275 8.06 4.56 15.39
N ASN A 276 7.11 3.77 15.92
CA ASN A 276 7.19 3.36 17.32
C ASN A 276 8.45 2.52 17.59
N LYS A 277 8.77 1.59 16.69
CA LYS A 277 9.95 0.72 16.85
C LYS A 277 11.27 1.50 16.74
N ILE A 278 11.37 2.41 15.76
CA ILE A 278 12.61 3.13 15.48
C ILE A 278 12.87 4.24 16.52
N PHE A 279 11.85 5.00 16.88
CA PHE A 279 12.02 6.16 17.76
C PHE A 279 11.60 5.90 19.22
N GLY A 280 11.00 4.74 19.53
CA GLY A 280 10.41 4.50 20.84
C GLY A 280 9.20 5.39 21.15
N SER A 281 8.74 6.18 20.18
CA SER A 281 7.65 7.15 20.32
C SER A 281 6.29 6.48 20.34
N ARG A 282 5.39 6.92 21.23
CA ARG A 282 4.00 6.47 21.20
C ARG A 282 3.24 7.14 20.07
N ILE A 283 3.07 6.44 18.96
CA ILE A 283 2.32 6.95 17.81
C ILE A 283 0.83 6.64 17.97
N ARG A 284 0.00 7.69 18.00
CA ARG A 284 -1.46 7.60 17.99
C ARG A 284 -1.94 7.83 16.57
N LEU A 285 -2.50 6.80 15.97
CA LEU A 285 -3.00 6.84 14.60
C LEU A 285 -4.51 7.02 14.56
N ARG A 286 -4.97 7.98 13.76
CA ARG A 286 -6.36 8.07 13.31
C ARG A 286 -6.39 7.98 11.80
N ASN A 287 -7.12 7.00 11.27
CA ASN A 287 -7.39 6.89 9.83
C ASN A 287 -8.83 7.35 9.57
N THR A 288 -8.98 8.44 8.85
CA THR A 288 -10.26 9.06 8.47
C THR A 288 -10.50 9.00 6.97
N ALA A 289 -9.70 8.24 6.26
CA ALA A 289 -9.87 8.01 4.83
C ALA A 289 -11.18 7.30 4.54
N VAL A 290 -11.79 7.64 3.41
CA VAL A 290 -13.06 7.07 2.95
C VAL A 290 -12.94 6.66 1.49
N GLY A 291 -13.19 5.40 1.20
CA GLY A 291 -13.05 4.88 -0.14
C GLY A 291 -13.93 5.58 -1.18
N GLY A 292 -13.40 5.74 -2.40
CA GLY A 292 -14.09 6.38 -3.50
C GLY A 292 -14.15 7.91 -3.46
N MET A 293 -13.61 8.54 -2.41
CA MET A 293 -13.68 10.00 -2.25
C MET A 293 -12.69 10.73 -3.15
N THR A 294 -13.11 11.90 -3.60
CA THR A 294 -12.30 12.83 -4.42
C THR A 294 -11.63 13.89 -3.56
N SER A 295 -10.67 14.62 -4.12
CA SER A 295 -10.07 15.78 -3.45
C SER A 295 -11.08 16.90 -3.15
N ALA A 296 -12.15 17.01 -3.94
CA ALA A 296 -13.23 17.97 -3.68
C ALA A 296 -13.99 17.64 -2.39
N TRP A 297 -14.32 16.35 -2.19
CA TRP A 297 -14.87 15.86 -0.93
C TRP A 297 -13.87 16.08 0.22
N GLY A 298 -12.58 15.83 -0.04
CA GLY A 298 -11.52 16.06 0.93
C GLY A 298 -11.47 17.51 1.43
N LEU A 299 -11.55 18.48 0.52
CA LEU A 299 -11.58 19.90 0.89
C LEU A 299 -12.85 20.25 1.69
N GLU A 300 -14.01 19.74 1.30
CA GLU A 300 -15.28 19.99 1.98
C GLU A 300 -15.27 19.46 3.43
N ASN A 301 -14.68 18.28 3.64
CA ASN A 301 -14.71 17.55 4.90
C ASN A 301 -13.42 17.63 5.72
N VAL A 302 -12.46 18.49 5.40
CA VAL A 302 -11.17 18.56 6.09
C VAL A 302 -11.29 18.90 7.59
N GLU A 303 -12.35 19.63 7.99
CA GLU A 303 -12.63 19.92 9.40
C GLU A 303 -12.88 18.64 10.19
N SER A 304 -13.81 17.81 9.73
CA SER A 304 -14.16 16.54 10.37
C SER A 304 -13.16 15.42 10.10
N GLY A 305 -12.41 15.51 9.00
CA GLY A 305 -11.42 14.51 8.61
C GLY A 305 -10.06 14.70 9.26
N VAL A 306 -9.64 15.93 9.53
CA VAL A 306 -8.30 16.24 10.04
C VAL A 306 -8.35 17.17 11.24
N ILE A 307 -8.94 18.38 11.10
CA ILE A 307 -8.72 19.50 12.04
C ILE A 307 -9.25 19.18 13.44
N GLN A 308 -10.43 18.56 13.55
CA GLN A 308 -11.01 18.20 14.84
C GLN A 308 -10.14 17.28 15.70
N TYR A 309 -9.24 16.49 15.08
CA TYR A 309 -8.35 15.55 15.78
C TYR A 309 -7.05 16.19 16.26
N LYS A 310 -6.75 17.40 15.81
CA LYS A 310 -5.55 18.17 16.17
C LYS A 310 -4.27 17.33 16.03
N PRO A 311 -3.99 16.77 14.85
CA PRO A 311 -2.79 15.98 14.65
C PRO A 311 -1.53 16.85 14.69
N ASP A 312 -0.41 16.22 15.03
CA ASP A 312 0.93 16.75 14.85
C ASP A 312 1.38 16.59 13.39
N LEU A 313 0.97 15.47 12.77
CA LEU A 313 1.26 15.13 11.38
C LEU A 313 -0.01 14.65 10.67
N ALA A 314 -0.32 15.24 9.52
CA ALA A 314 -1.37 14.78 8.62
C ALA A 314 -0.75 14.15 7.36
N VAL A 315 -1.17 12.94 7.00
CA VAL A 315 -0.79 12.28 5.74
C VAL A 315 -2.02 12.28 4.83
N ILE A 316 -1.92 12.96 3.69
CA ILE A 316 -3.05 13.22 2.80
C ILE A 316 -2.82 12.54 1.46
N LEU A 317 -3.78 11.73 1.00
CA LEU A 317 -3.77 11.10 -0.31
C LEU A 317 -5.14 11.22 -0.97
N PHE A 318 -5.23 12.03 -2.02
CA PHE A 318 -6.36 12.12 -2.94
C PHE A 318 -5.87 12.22 -4.38
N GLY A 319 -6.77 12.07 -5.32
CA GLY A 319 -6.50 12.18 -6.75
C GLY A 319 -6.76 10.90 -7.53
N GLY A 320 -6.83 9.76 -6.85
CA GLY A 320 -7.15 8.47 -7.47
C GLY A 320 -8.53 8.46 -8.15
N ASN A 321 -9.48 9.22 -7.62
CA ASN A 321 -10.87 9.29 -8.08
C ASN A 321 -11.23 10.64 -8.74
N ASP A 322 -10.24 11.48 -9.08
CA ASP A 322 -10.47 12.86 -9.49
C ASP A 322 -10.72 13.05 -10.99
N ASP A 323 -10.76 11.99 -11.78
CA ASP A 323 -10.95 12.07 -13.24
C ASP A 323 -12.20 12.85 -13.66
N GLY A 324 -13.23 12.89 -12.83
CA GLY A 324 -14.52 13.54 -13.10
C GLY A 324 -14.67 14.96 -12.55
N ILE A 325 -13.71 15.51 -11.80
CA ILE A 325 -13.90 16.77 -11.06
C ILE A 325 -13.28 18.02 -11.71
N GLY A 326 -12.79 17.92 -12.94
CA GLY A 326 -12.23 19.06 -13.66
C GLY A 326 -10.71 18.99 -13.90
N GLY A 327 -10.12 17.80 -13.78
CA GLY A 327 -8.71 17.54 -14.09
C GLY A 327 -7.74 18.00 -13.02
N ALA A 328 -6.44 17.94 -13.32
CA ALA A 328 -5.36 18.18 -12.35
C ALA A 328 -5.44 19.54 -11.63
N GLN A 329 -5.88 20.60 -12.32
CA GLN A 329 -5.97 21.93 -11.71
C GLN A 329 -7.04 21.99 -10.60
N ALA A 330 -8.13 21.25 -10.74
CA ALA A 330 -9.13 21.16 -9.69
C ALA A 330 -8.55 20.41 -8.46
N THR A 331 -7.86 19.31 -8.68
CA THR A 331 -7.17 18.56 -7.62
C THR A 331 -6.14 19.42 -6.89
N PHE A 332 -5.32 20.17 -7.63
CA PHE A 332 -4.32 21.10 -7.06
C PHE A 332 -4.96 22.19 -6.21
N LYS A 333 -6.04 22.79 -6.70
CA LYS A 333 -6.81 23.78 -5.92
C LYS A 333 -7.35 23.18 -4.63
N ASN A 334 -7.91 21.98 -4.69
CA ASN A 334 -8.46 21.31 -3.52
C ASN A 334 -7.37 20.96 -2.52
N MET A 335 -6.21 20.46 -2.98
CA MET A 335 -5.07 20.13 -2.12
C MET A 335 -4.55 21.39 -1.40
N ARG A 336 -4.32 22.49 -2.13
CA ARG A 336 -3.93 23.79 -1.50
C ARG A 336 -4.96 24.24 -0.47
N GLY A 337 -6.25 24.16 -0.80
CA GLY A 337 -7.32 24.53 0.11
C GLY A 337 -7.35 23.70 1.40
N MET A 338 -7.04 22.38 1.33
CA MET A 338 -6.89 21.54 2.52
C MET A 338 -5.69 21.96 3.36
N ILE A 339 -4.52 22.15 2.75
CA ILE A 339 -3.28 22.58 3.42
C ILE A 339 -3.50 23.93 4.13
N GLU A 340 -4.02 24.92 3.41
CA GLU A 340 -4.28 26.26 3.95
C GLU A 340 -5.26 26.24 5.13
N ARG A 341 -6.30 25.43 5.07
CA ARG A 341 -7.25 25.29 6.19
C ARG A 341 -6.62 24.59 7.38
N ILE A 342 -5.85 23.52 7.17
CA ILE A 342 -5.16 22.80 8.25
C ILE A 342 -4.15 23.75 8.91
N GLN A 343 -3.28 24.41 8.16
CA GLN A 343 -2.25 25.30 8.73
C GLN A 343 -2.81 26.55 9.39
N ARG A 344 -3.96 27.05 8.94
CA ARG A 344 -4.64 28.18 9.58
C ARG A 344 -5.17 27.80 10.97
N GLU A 345 -5.81 26.64 11.10
CA GLU A 345 -6.42 26.17 12.36
C GLU A 345 -5.42 25.47 13.28
N LEU A 346 -4.40 24.83 12.68
CA LEU A 346 -3.38 24.04 13.35
C LEU A 346 -1.99 24.41 12.83
N PRO A 347 -1.44 25.58 13.18
CA PRO A 347 -0.17 26.09 12.64
C PRO A 347 1.05 25.22 12.97
N GLU A 348 0.93 24.31 13.94
CA GLU A 348 1.98 23.38 14.33
C GLU A 348 1.88 22.03 13.58
N CYS A 349 0.77 21.75 12.89
CA CYS A 349 0.58 20.50 12.16
C CYS A 349 1.43 20.50 10.88
N GLU A 350 2.23 19.47 10.72
CA GLU A 350 3.00 19.22 9.49
C GLU A 350 2.26 18.24 8.59
N ILE A 351 2.58 18.26 7.27
CA ILE A 351 1.77 17.54 6.29
C ILE A 351 2.67 16.75 5.32
N ILE A 352 2.32 15.50 5.08
CA ILE A 352 2.85 14.69 4.01
C ILE A 352 1.76 14.50 2.94
N ILE A 353 2.02 14.91 1.71
CA ILE A 353 1.17 14.62 0.55
C ILE A 353 1.70 13.34 -0.09
N MET A 354 0.89 12.30 -0.16
CA MET A 354 1.24 11.10 -0.94
C MET A 354 0.65 11.21 -2.35
N GLY A 355 1.46 10.86 -3.34
CA GLY A 355 1.01 10.69 -4.71
C GLY A 355 0.06 9.50 -4.87
N THR A 356 -0.67 9.48 -5.97
CA THR A 356 -1.56 8.38 -6.32
C THR A 356 -0.78 7.21 -6.93
N ILE A 357 -1.39 6.03 -6.98
CA ILE A 357 -0.83 4.87 -7.67
C ILE A 357 -1.15 4.89 -9.18
N VAL A 358 -0.43 4.12 -9.95
CA VAL A 358 -0.80 3.77 -11.34
C VAL A 358 -2.02 2.86 -11.30
N GLY A 359 -3.02 3.12 -12.13
CA GLY A 359 -4.11 2.19 -12.31
C GLY A 359 -3.88 1.28 -13.52
N ASN A 360 -4.64 0.20 -13.62
CA ASN A 360 -4.55 -0.71 -14.75
C ASN A 360 -5.09 -0.02 -16.01
N GLU A 361 -4.20 0.25 -16.98
CA GLU A 361 -4.56 0.89 -18.24
C GLU A 361 -5.60 0.08 -19.04
N ALA A 362 -5.48 -1.25 -19.00
CA ALA A 362 -6.39 -2.15 -19.70
C ALA A 362 -7.82 -2.10 -19.14
N ALA A 363 -8.00 -1.63 -17.91
CA ALA A 363 -9.32 -1.49 -17.27
C ALA A 363 -10.13 -0.30 -17.79
N GLY A 364 -9.53 0.62 -18.56
CA GLY A 364 -10.19 1.84 -19.03
C GLY A 364 -10.65 2.79 -17.91
N PHE A 365 -10.26 2.52 -16.68
CA PHE A 365 -10.67 3.25 -15.49
C PHE A 365 -9.71 4.40 -15.15
N ASN A 366 -8.48 4.31 -15.60
CA ASN A 366 -7.47 5.32 -15.36
C ASN A 366 -7.21 6.14 -16.61
N THR A 367 -7.21 7.47 -16.43
CA THR A 367 -6.67 8.37 -17.44
C THR A 367 -5.15 8.49 -17.22
N PRO A 368 -4.32 7.86 -18.04
CA PRO A 368 -2.86 7.92 -17.88
C PRO A 368 -2.31 9.34 -18.01
N THR A 369 -3.14 10.30 -18.40
CA THR A 369 -2.77 11.71 -18.56
C THR A 369 -2.93 12.54 -17.29
N LEU A 370 -3.79 12.13 -16.33
CA LEU A 370 -4.03 12.91 -15.11
C LEU A 370 -2.96 12.63 -14.03
N LYS A 371 -2.74 11.35 -13.72
CA LYS A 371 -1.93 10.94 -12.55
C LYS A 371 -0.46 11.34 -12.60
N PRO A 372 0.24 11.28 -13.74
CA PRO A 372 1.59 11.83 -13.85
C PRO A 372 1.66 13.33 -13.55
N LEU A 373 0.64 14.09 -13.96
CA LEU A 373 0.56 15.53 -13.67
C LEU A 373 0.34 15.78 -12.17
N LEU A 374 -0.44 14.93 -11.49
CA LEU A 374 -0.68 15.07 -10.05
C LEU A 374 0.62 14.94 -9.26
N THR A 375 1.46 13.97 -9.58
CA THR A 375 2.76 13.78 -8.92
C THR A 375 3.64 15.03 -9.03
N GLN A 376 3.82 15.56 -10.24
CA GLN A 376 4.58 16.78 -10.46
C GLN A 376 3.97 17.97 -9.71
N GLY A 377 2.64 18.12 -9.74
CA GLY A 377 1.95 19.21 -9.09
C GLY A 377 2.00 19.13 -7.56
N PHE A 378 1.94 17.93 -6.99
CA PHE A 378 2.07 17.77 -5.53
C PHE A 378 3.47 18.10 -5.02
N ASN A 379 4.52 17.77 -5.78
CA ASN A 379 5.88 18.21 -5.48
C ASN A 379 5.97 19.74 -5.47
N GLN A 380 5.40 20.42 -6.47
CA GLN A 380 5.37 21.88 -6.54
C GLN A 380 4.58 22.50 -5.37
N ILE A 381 3.41 21.93 -5.06
CA ILE A 381 2.59 22.39 -3.92
C ILE A 381 3.35 22.25 -2.61
N ALA A 382 4.04 21.13 -2.37
CA ALA A 382 4.82 20.95 -1.16
C ALA A 382 5.89 22.02 -0.97
N GLU A 383 6.47 22.55 -2.06
CA GLU A 383 7.46 23.62 -2.01
C GLU A 383 6.85 25.00 -1.71
N GLU A 384 5.55 25.18 -1.87
CA GLU A 384 4.84 26.44 -1.59
C GLU A 384 4.61 26.67 -0.09
N TYR A 385 4.68 25.61 0.74
CA TYR A 385 4.31 25.65 2.16
C TYR A 385 5.41 25.13 3.07
N THR A 386 5.66 25.81 4.19
CA THR A 386 6.58 25.31 5.22
C THR A 386 5.91 24.16 6.00
N GLY A 387 6.67 23.12 6.34
CA GLY A 387 6.15 21.95 7.06
C GLY A 387 5.28 21.04 6.18
N VAL A 388 5.45 21.13 4.86
CA VAL A 388 4.77 20.27 3.89
C VAL A 388 5.80 19.56 3.01
N VAL A 389 5.65 18.26 2.84
CA VAL A 389 6.47 17.45 1.93
C VAL A 389 5.58 16.56 1.06
N SER A 390 6.13 16.04 -0.03
CA SER A 390 5.42 15.10 -0.91
C SER A 390 6.22 13.84 -1.14
N ILE A 391 5.50 12.75 -1.42
CA ILE A 391 6.03 11.42 -1.73
C ILE A 391 5.50 11.00 -3.09
N ASP A 392 6.42 10.59 -3.96
CA ASP A 392 6.12 10.13 -5.31
C ASP A 392 5.90 8.62 -5.34
N ILE A 393 4.65 8.20 -5.20
CA ILE A 393 4.28 6.78 -5.34
C ILE A 393 4.10 6.39 -6.81
N TYR A 394 3.63 7.33 -7.64
CA TYR A 394 3.30 7.05 -9.04
C TYR A 394 4.50 6.59 -9.85
N ASN A 395 5.61 7.33 -9.77
CA ASN A 395 6.78 7.02 -10.58
C ASN A 395 7.46 5.73 -10.11
N LEU A 396 7.49 5.45 -8.80
CA LEU A 396 7.97 4.15 -8.32
C LEU A 396 7.11 3.00 -8.85
N HIS A 397 5.78 3.11 -8.75
CA HIS A 397 4.87 2.09 -9.26
C HIS A 397 5.02 1.91 -10.79
N SER A 398 5.17 3.02 -11.54
CA SER A 398 5.42 2.97 -12.97
C SER A 398 6.72 2.24 -13.32
N TYR A 399 7.80 2.54 -12.58
CA TYR A 399 9.08 1.84 -12.74
C TYR A 399 8.96 0.33 -12.48
N MET A 400 8.26 -0.05 -11.42
CA MET A 400 8.04 -1.46 -11.10
C MET A 400 7.26 -2.17 -12.23
N LEU A 401 6.30 -1.50 -12.85
CA LEU A 401 5.52 -2.02 -13.98
C LEU A 401 6.32 -2.19 -15.28
N GLU A 402 7.54 -1.66 -15.40
CA GLU A 402 8.44 -1.97 -16.52
C GLU A 402 8.90 -3.44 -16.50
N SER A 403 8.94 -4.04 -15.31
CA SER A 403 9.40 -5.43 -15.11
C SER A 403 8.27 -6.37 -14.64
N LYS A 404 7.22 -5.85 -14.02
CA LYS A 404 6.14 -6.60 -13.38
C LYS A 404 4.84 -6.47 -14.16
N ASN A 405 3.98 -7.47 -14.05
CA ASN A 405 2.61 -7.35 -14.52
C ASN A 405 1.76 -6.60 -13.49
N TYR A 406 0.72 -5.94 -13.94
CA TYR A 406 -0.15 -5.18 -13.02
C TYR A 406 -0.74 -6.04 -11.89
N VAL A 407 -1.12 -7.28 -12.21
CA VAL A 407 -1.67 -8.24 -11.25
C VAL A 407 -0.69 -8.66 -10.15
N ASP A 408 0.62 -8.51 -10.39
CA ASP A 408 1.66 -8.78 -9.38
C ASP A 408 1.65 -7.74 -8.25
N LEU A 409 1.17 -6.53 -8.53
CA LEU A 409 1.25 -5.37 -7.65
C LEU A 409 -0.12 -4.95 -7.10
N SER A 410 -1.18 -5.60 -7.56
CA SER A 410 -2.56 -5.19 -7.27
C SER A 410 -3.34 -6.26 -6.51
N GLY A 411 -4.19 -5.82 -5.59
CA GLY A 411 -5.11 -6.68 -4.85
C GLY A 411 -6.47 -6.88 -5.54
N ASN A 412 -6.82 -6.01 -6.52
CA ASN A 412 -8.07 -6.12 -7.29
C ASN A 412 -7.88 -6.08 -8.81
N ASN A 413 -6.63 -5.99 -9.27
CA ASN A 413 -6.20 -5.86 -10.65
C ASN A 413 -6.70 -4.59 -11.38
N ILE A 414 -7.20 -3.59 -10.68
CA ILE A 414 -7.72 -2.34 -11.24
C ILE A 414 -6.97 -1.12 -10.70
N ASN A 415 -6.98 -0.89 -9.39
CA ASN A 415 -6.47 0.34 -8.79
C ASN A 415 -6.12 0.25 -7.30
N HIS A 416 -6.20 -0.92 -6.67
CA HIS A 416 -5.82 -1.08 -5.26
C HIS A 416 -4.53 -1.90 -5.14
N PRO A 417 -3.62 -1.54 -4.21
CA PRO A 417 -2.38 -2.27 -3.98
C PRO A 417 -2.67 -3.62 -3.31
N ASN A 418 -1.85 -4.64 -3.58
CA ASN A 418 -1.81 -5.84 -2.77
C ASN A 418 -0.90 -5.66 -1.54
N ASP A 419 -0.75 -6.69 -0.71
CA ASP A 419 0.08 -6.65 0.51
C ASP A 419 1.54 -6.23 0.22
N TYR A 420 2.11 -6.64 -0.90
CA TYR A 420 3.47 -6.22 -1.27
C TYR A 420 3.54 -4.71 -1.52
N MET A 421 2.66 -4.15 -2.35
CA MET A 421 2.63 -2.71 -2.62
C MET A 421 2.21 -1.89 -1.39
N ILE A 422 1.40 -2.45 -0.49
CA ILE A 422 1.08 -1.84 0.81
C ILE A 422 2.36 -1.67 1.65
N ARG A 423 3.24 -2.67 1.67
CA ARG A 423 4.57 -2.53 2.30
C ARG A 423 5.43 -1.47 1.62
N VAL A 424 5.43 -1.44 0.30
CA VAL A 424 6.17 -0.42 -0.47
C VAL A 424 5.69 0.98 -0.11
N HIS A 425 4.39 1.21 0.07
CA HIS A 425 3.87 2.50 0.55
C HIS A 425 4.35 2.84 1.97
N ALA A 426 4.38 1.84 2.87
CA ALA A 426 4.93 2.03 4.22
C ALA A 426 6.43 2.37 4.16
N MET A 427 7.21 1.68 3.32
CA MET A 427 8.64 1.94 3.11
C MET A 427 8.90 3.35 2.60
N GLN A 428 8.12 3.85 1.65
CA GLN A 428 8.23 5.23 1.15
C GLN A 428 7.95 6.26 2.26
N LEU A 429 6.90 6.04 3.07
CA LEU A 429 6.61 6.90 4.21
C LEU A 429 7.72 6.86 5.26
N MET A 430 8.24 5.67 5.57
CA MET A 430 9.33 5.53 6.53
C MET A 430 10.60 6.23 6.04
N ALA A 431 11.00 6.05 4.78
CA ALA A 431 12.17 6.71 4.19
C ALA A 431 12.06 8.25 4.21
N THR A 432 10.85 8.79 4.22
CA THR A 432 10.65 10.25 4.34
C THR A 432 11.05 10.80 5.71
N LEU A 433 10.87 10.02 6.79
CA LEU A 433 11.15 10.45 8.17
C LEU A 433 12.38 9.78 8.78
N VAL A 434 12.83 8.68 8.22
CA VAL A 434 13.96 7.90 8.73
C VAL A 434 15.09 7.94 7.73
N ASP A 435 16.24 8.40 8.15
CA ASP A 435 17.47 8.37 7.37
C ASP A 435 18.14 6.99 7.60
N PHE A 436 17.73 6.02 6.80
CA PHE A 436 18.22 4.64 6.93
C PHE A 436 19.73 4.52 6.71
N ASP A 437 20.33 5.40 5.91
CA ASP A 437 21.79 5.45 5.73
C ASP A 437 22.54 5.77 7.04
N LYS A 438 21.93 6.57 7.91
CA LYS A 438 22.50 6.90 9.23
C LYS A 438 22.27 5.81 10.26
N LEU A 439 21.18 5.04 10.13
CA LEU A 439 20.88 3.96 11.07
C LEU A 439 21.77 2.71 10.83
N GLN A 440 22.31 2.55 9.62
CA GLN A 440 23.20 1.43 9.25
C GLN A 440 24.68 1.67 9.63
N ARG A 441 25.01 2.81 10.23
CA ARG A 441 26.37 3.15 10.70
C ARG A 441 26.45 3.10 12.20
#